data_36e635053e235d410325d2b8d29e2f46
#
_entry.id   36e635053e235d410325d2b8d29e2f46
#
_cell.length_a   1.000
_cell.length_b   1.000
_cell.length_c   1.000
_cell.angle_alpha   90.00
_cell.angle_beta   90.00
_cell.angle_gamma   90.00
#
_symmetry.space_group_name_H-M   'P 1'
#
loop_
_entity.id
_entity.type
_entity.pdbx_description
1 polymer ?
#
loop_
_entity_poly.entity_id
_entity_poly.type
_entity_poly.pdbx_seq_one_letter_code
_entity_poly.pdbx_strand_id
1 'polypeptide(L)'
;MINKQQISIVGLGWLGLPLALQLQKKGYTINGSTTSLSQLRLLAKHSFQTCRIKVEADTITGDWEAFIDETDTLIINFPPKRIDDIETIHPSQIAQIIANTPKTTKVIFVSSTSVYQNTNELIDETVTCLPEKASGHALVKAEELLQQHFGSNLTILRLSGLIGPKRHPGRFLSKKRELKNPNIPINLIHQKDAIGLIEAILEQNCFGEIINGCADVHPKRKDFYENAAIKLNLPAPIFGTSKETYYKIVDNSKSKSLLNFKYQFSNPEWIFTKEHLPIISIVGGGPGNKDLLTVKAFEAIENAEVILFDNLISEEILEINTHAEHIYVGRKFGDTEDPEERQNKINKLLKSHCEQGSRVVRIKSGDPYIYGRAAEEARFLTTHKLPFTVVPGVTAALAAANSLNIPITERGHSNAVLICTAHTANYSTAQFRGIGNMLKSGTTLALYMASKSLAKMIPKLIEVCGTEDIPINAISNVSREDEVLLSSTLGNIQDDIIKTPLQMPVVFLVGVKPIK
;
A
#
# COMPACT_ATOMS: atom_id res chain seq x y z
N MET A 1 10.02 20.46 24.31
CA MET A 1 9.84 19.11 23.75
C MET A 1 8.48 18.63 24.24
N ILE A 2 7.51 18.44 23.36
CA ILE A 2 6.21 17.86 23.72
C ILE A 2 6.51 16.43 24.12
N ASN A 3 6.21 16.06 25.37
CA ASN A 3 6.37 14.69 25.85
C ASN A 3 5.49 13.79 24.97
N LYS A 4 6.10 12.99 24.11
CA LYS A 4 5.37 12.12 23.18
C LYS A 4 4.76 11.00 24.00
N GLN A 5 3.43 10.95 24.07
CA GLN A 5 2.72 9.85 24.75
C GLN A 5 3.12 8.50 24.14
N GLN A 6 3.36 7.53 25.02
CA GLN A 6 3.65 6.16 24.62
C GLN A 6 2.38 5.33 24.60
N ILE A 7 2.13 4.67 23.47
CA ILE A 7 0.95 3.84 23.25
C ILE A 7 1.36 2.41 22.99
N SER A 8 0.88 1.49 23.81
CA SER A 8 1.08 0.05 23.60
C SER A 8 -0.17 -0.59 23.01
N ILE A 9 -0.02 -1.33 21.90
CA ILE A 9 -1.13 -1.95 21.16
C ILE A 9 -1.00 -3.47 21.22
N VAL A 10 -1.92 -4.12 21.95
CA VAL A 10 -2.03 -5.58 21.95
C VAL A 10 -2.79 -6.02 20.72
N GLY A 11 -2.07 -6.60 19.75
CA GLY A 11 -2.68 -7.12 18.52
C GLY A 11 -2.48 -6.24 17.30
N LEU A 12 -1.28 -6.27 16.70
CA LEU A 12 -0.98 -5.65 15.40
C LEU A 12 -1.52 -6.48 14.23
N GLY A 13 -2.84 -6.71 14.26
CA GLY A 13 -3.57 -7.36 13.17
C GLY A 13 -4.10 -6.37 12.13
N TRP A 14 -5.19 -6.75 11.47
CA TRP A 14 -5.81 -5.98 10.39
C TRP A 14 -6.20 -4.54 10.78
N LEU A 15 -6.64 -4.29 12.01
CA LEU A 15 -6.94 -2.95 12.53
C LEU A 15 -5.72 -2.34 13.22
N GLY A 16 -5.00 -3.13 14.04
CA GLY A 16 -3.93 -2.62 14.91
C GLY A 16 -2.70 -2.13 14.16
N LEU A 17 -2.27 -2.78 13.07
CA LEU A 17 -1.11 -2.33 12.32
C LEU A 17 -1.35 -0.99 11.60
N PRO A 18 -2.44 -0.79 10.83
CA PRO A 18 -2.73 0.53 10.26
C PRO A 18 -2.91 1.63 11.31
N LEU A 19 -3.51 1.31 12.47
CA LEU A 19 -3.61 2.22 13.61
C LEU A 19 -2.22 2.63 14.13
N ALA A 20 -1.33 1.66 14.38
CA ALA A 20 0.04 1.92 14.85
C ALA A 20 0.80 2.86 13.91
N LEU A 21 0.74 2.59 12.60
CA LEU A 21 1.37 3.41 11.57
C LEU A 21 0.81 4.84 11.53
N GLN A 22 -0.49 4.98 11.72
CA GLN A 22 -1.13 6.30 11.70
C GLN A 22 -0.80 7.10 12.96
N LEU A 23 -0.84 6.49 14.12
CA LEU A 23 -0.45 7.13 15.39
C LEU A 23 1.03 7.54 15.38
N GLN A 24 1.92 6.69 14.84
CA GLN A 24 3.33 7.03 14.67
C GLN A 24 3.52 8.27 13.79
N LYS A 25 2.79 8.39 12.66
CA LYS A 25 2.82 9.58 11.80
C LYS A 25 2.38 10.86 12.54
N LYS A 26 1.50 10.73 13.53
CA LYS A 26 1.08 11.82 14.42
C LYS A 26 2.07 12.12 15.55
N GLY A 27 3.13 11.34 15.65
CA GLY A 27 4.22 11.58 16.60
C GLY A 27 4.12 10.83 17.93
N TYR A 28 3.17 9.88 18.08
CA TYR A 28 3.14 8.99 19.23
C TYR A 28 4.30 7.99 19.19
N THR A 29 4.81 7.62 20.36
CA THR A 29 5.73 6.48 20.50
C THR A 29 4.88 5.21 20.58
N ILE A 30 5.21 4.20 19.77
CA ILE A 30 4.38 2.99 19.65
C ILE A 30 5.15 1.76 20.08
N ASN A 31 4.52 0.96 20.94
CA ASN A 31 4.87 -0.43 21.19
C ASN A 31 3.74 -1.31 20.63
N GLY A 32 4.07 -2.25 19.78
CA GLY A 32 3.08 -3.12 19.17
C GLY A 32 3.34 -4.59 19.42
N SER A 33 2.29 -5.40 19.58
CA SER A 33 2.47 -6.84 19.80
C SER A 33 1.86 -7.70 18.71
N THR A 34 2.49 -8.85 18.49
CA THR A 34 1.98 -9.94 17.64
C THR A 34 2.26 -11.29 18.29
N THR A 35 1.43 -12.29 17.99
CA THR A 35 1.66 -13.68 18.44
C THR A 35 2.56 -14.46 17.47
N SER A 36 2.69 -14.02 16.22
CA SER A 36 3.36 -14.73 15.14
C SER A 36 4.82 -14.29 14.98
N LEU A 37 5.76 -15.26 15.00
CA LEU A 37 7.18 -15.00 14.71
C LEU A 37 7.42 -14.50 13.28
N SER A 38 6.66 -15.00 12.31
CA SER A 38 6.76 -14.53 10.93
C SER A 38 6.32 -13.06 10.82
N GLN A 39 5.20 -12.69 11.45
CA GLN A 39 4.79 -11.29 11.50
C GLN A 39 5.77 -10.40 12.27
N LEU A 40 6.35 -10.87 13.36
CA LEU A 40 7.34 -10.09 14.11
C LEU A 40 8.51 -9.66 13.21
N ARG A 41 9.06 -10.59 12.43
CA ARG A 41 10.13 -10.28 11.45
C ARG A 41 9.70 -9.23 10.43
N LEU A 42 8.44 -9.28 10.01
CA LEU A 42 7.87 -8.36 9.04
C LEU A 42 7.62 -6.97 9.64
N LEU A 43 7.25 -6.90 10.91
CA LEU A 43 7.02 -5.66 11.64
C LEU A 43 8.33 -4.98 12.06
N ALA A 44 9.43 -5.73 12.18
CA ALA A 44 10.76 -5.20 12.56
C ALA A 44 11.32 -4.13 11.60
N LYS A 45 10.76 -4.03 10.38
CA LYS A 45 11.10 -2.98 9.42
C LYS A 45 10.48 -1.60 9.74
N HIS A 46 9.46 -1.56 10.59
CA HIS A 46 8.85 -0.31 11.02
C HIS A 46 9.67 0.32 12.15
N SER A 47 9.68 1.64 12.22
CA SER A 47 10.46 2.41 13.19
C SER A 47 9.79 2.51 14.57
N PHE A 48 8.96 1.53 14.95
CA PHE A 48 8.37 1.39 16.28
C PHE A 48 8.71 0.02 16.89
N GLN A 49 8.70 -0.05 18.21
CA GLN A 49 9.03 -1.28 18.91
C GLN A 49 7.97 -2.35 18.69
N THR A 50 8.38 -3.58 18.38
CA THR A 50 7.47 -4.71 18.21
C THR A 50 7.90 -5.87 19.09
N CYS A 51 6.94 -6.44 19.83
CA CYS A 51 7.15 -7.52 20.77
C CYS A 51 6.31 -8.75 20.38
N ARG A 52 6.85 -9.92 20.65
CA ARG A 52 6.07 -11.15 20.58
C ARG A 52 5.37 -11.37 21.92
N ILE A 53 4.09 -11.06 21.98
CA ILE A 53 3.27 -11.25 23.17
C ILE A 53 2.13 -12.21 22.82
N LYS A 54 1.92 -13.22 23.65
CA LYS A 54 0.79 -14.15 23.56
C LYS A 54 0.06 -14.16 24.87
N VAL A 55 -1.16 -13.66 24.91
CA VAL A 55 -2.04 -13.69 26.08
C VAL A 55 -2.86 -14.98 26.05
N GLU A 56 -2.67 -15.85 27.02
CA GLU A 56 -3.43 -17.09 27.23
C GLU A 56 -4.34 -16.96 28.46
N ALA A 57 -5.13 -17.96 28.73
CA ALA A 57 -6.10 -17.88 29.85
C ALA A 57 -5.44 -17.80 31.23
N ASP A 58 -4.27 -18.39 31.37
CA ASP A 58 -3.52 -18.57 32.62
C ASP A 58 -2.16 -17.85 32.66
N THR A 59 -1.68 -17.34 31.53
CA THR A 59 -0.36 -16.72 31.43
C THR A 59 -0.21 -15.74 30.28
N ILE A 60 0.76 -14.85 30.39
CA ILE A 60 1.24 -14.03 29.26
C ILE A 60 2.64 -14.50 28.89
N THR A 61 2.82 -14.96 27.65
CA THR A 61 4.12 -15.35 27.12
C THR A 61 4.74 -14.17 26.36
N GLY A 62 6.01 -13.90 26.62
CA GLY A 62 6.77 -12.77 26.08
C GLY A 62 7.08 -11.76 27.18
N ASP A 63 7.84 -10.72 26.81
CA ASP A 63 8.25 -9.67 27.76
C ASP A 63 7.14 -8.62 27.89
N TRP A 64 6.16 -8.91 28.73
CA TRP A 64 5.04 -8.00 29.01
C TRP A 64 5.49 -6.77 29.80
N GLU A 65 6.43 -6.94 30.71
CA GLU A 65 6.95 -5.87 31.55
C GLU A 65 7.58 -4.77 30.68
N ALA A 66 8.48 -5.14 29.79
CA ALA A 66 9.08 -4.22 28.84
C ALA A 66 8.07 -3.66 27.80
N PHE A 67 7.01 -4.43 27.47
CA PHE A 67 5.97 -3.98 26.54
C PHE A 67 5.07 -2.90 27.15
N ILE A 68 4.79 -2.96 28.46
CA ILE A 68 3.90 -2.03 29.16
C ILE A 68 4.66 -0.89 29.86
N ASP A 69 5.98 -1.01 29.98
CA ASP A 69 6.81 0.00 30.61
C ASP A 69 6.65 1.37 29.93
N GLU A 70 6.57 2.44 30.73
CA GLU A 70 6.31 3.81 30.28
C GLU A 70 5.03 4.01 29.43
N THR A 71 4.11 3.03 29.41
CA THR A 71 2.87 3.12 28.61
C THR A 71 1.85 4.07 29.22
N ASP A 72 1.56 5.16 28.54
CA ASP A 72 0.48 6.10 28.91
C ASP A 72 -0.90 5.51 28.59
N THR A 73 -1.03 4.86 27.43
CA THR A 73 -2.29 4.26 26.98
C THR A 73 -2.06 2.86 26.40
N LEU A 74 -2.81 1.88 26.92
CA LEU A 74 -2.89 0.53 26.40
C LEU A 74 -4.12 0.35 25.52
N ILE A 75 -3.92 -0.08 24.27
CA ILE A 75 -5.01 -0.43 23.36
C ILE A 75 -5.12 -1.94 23.26
N ILE A 76 -6.22 -2.50 23.74
CA ILE A 76 -6.50 -3.94 23.67
C ILE A 76 -7.33 -4.19 22.41
N ASN A 77 -6.69 -4.78 21.37
CA ASN A 77 -7.27 -4.94 20.03
C ASN A 77 -7.16 -6.39 19.53
N PHE A 78 -7.65 -7.34 20.31
CA PHE A 78 -7.81 -8.72 19.86
C PHE A 78 -9.22 -9.25 20.20
N PRO A 79 -9.94 -9.79 19.19
CA PRO A 79 -11.30 -10.28 19.40
C PRO A 79 -11.31 -11.69 20.03
N PRO A 80 -12.43 -12.09 20.63
CA PRO A 80 -12.65 -13.47 21.03
C PRO A 80 -12.48 -14.41 19.83
N LYS A 81 -11.76 -15.52 20.02
CA LYS A 81 -11.58 -16.55 18.98
C LYS A 81 -12.88 -17.36 18.80
N ARG A 82 -13.01 -18.01 17.65
CA ARG A 82 -14.13 -18.92 17.37
C ARG A 82 -13.80 -20.33 17.85
N ILE A 83 -13.88 -20.55 19.15
CA ILE A 83 -13.64 -21.81 19.85
C ILE A 83 -14.75 -22.04 20.87
N ASP A 84 -14.97 -23.27 21.30
CA ASP A 84 -16.13 -23.64 22.13
C ASP A 84 -16.11 -22.95 23.50
N ASP A 85 -14.96 -22.91 24.19
CA ASP A 85 -14.85 -22.34 25.54
C ASP A 85 -14.55 -20.83 25.57
N ILE A 86 -14.93 -20.09 24.56
CA ILE A 86 -14.55 -18.68 24.42
C ILE A 86 -15.13 -17.79 25.52
N GLU A 87 -16.29 -18.17 26.11
CA GLU A 87 -16.92 -17.44 27.21
C GLU A 87 -16.10 -17.46 28.52
N THR A 88 -15.16 -18.38 28.62
CA THR A 88 -14.22 -18.50 29.73
C THR A 88 -12.84 -18.01 29.33
N ILE A 89 -12.34 -18.45 28.17
CA ILE A 89 -10.98 -18.18 27.74
C ILE A 89 -10.73 -16.68 27.52
N HIS A 90 -11.62 -15.98 26.83
CA HIS A 90 -11.40 -14.57 26.53
C HIS A 90 -11.43 -13.67 27.79
N PRO A 91 -12.41 -13.80 28.71
CA PRO A 91 -12.35 -13.08 29.99
C PRO A 91 -11.11 -13.41 30.82
N SER A 92 -10.66 -14.67 30.83
CA SER A 92 -9.42 -15.06 31.51
C SER A 92 -8.17 -14.40 30.90
N GLN A 93 -8.10 -14.30 29.57
CA GLN A 93 -7.05 -13.55 28.89
C GLN A 93 -7.05 -12.06 29.31
N ILE A 94 -8.23 -11.45 29.41
CA ILE A 94 -8.36 -10.07 29.88
C ILE A 94 -7.95 -9.94 31.34
N ALA A 95 -8.29 -10.91 32.20
CA ALA A 95 -7.84 -10.95 33.59
C ALA A 95 -6.31 -10.99 33.71
N GLN A 96 -5.62 -11.72 32.82
CA GLN A 96 -4.15 -11.70 32.78
C GLN A 96 -3.59 -10.30 32.41
N ILE A 97 -4.20 -9.61 31.46
CA ILE A 97 -3.81 -8.23 31.13
C ILE A 97 -4.01 -7.31 32.34
N ILE A 98 -5.16 -7.40 32.97
CA ILE A 98 -5.50 -6.61 34.17
C ILE A 98 -4.48 -6.84 35.29
N ALA A 99 -4.13 -8.09 35.58
CA ALA A 99 -3.21 -8.44 36.65
C ALA A 99 -1.78 -7.90 36.44
N ASN A 100 -1.40 -7.67 35.19
CA ASN A 100 -0.05 -7.24 34.79
C ASN A 100 0.01 -5.79 34.27
N THR A 101 -1.07 -5.00 34.42
CA THR A 101 -1.11 -3.61 33.95
C THR A 101 -1.42 -2.67 35.12
N PRO A 102 -0.65 -1.60 35.33
CA PRO A 102 -0.93 -0.62 36.38
C PRO A 102 -2.35 -0.04 36.27
N LYS A 103 -3.05 0.09 37.38
CA LYS A 103 -4.42 0.64 37.44
C LYS A 103 -4.51 2.08 36.93
N THR A 104 -3.42 2.81 36.95
CA THR A 104 -3.30 4.19 36.48
C THR A 104 -3.18 4.30 34.96
N THR A 105 -2.87 3.21 34.26
CA THR A 105 -2.76 3.19 32.79
C THR A 105 -4.11 3.46 32.16
N LYS A 106 -4.17 4.35 31.18
CA LYS A 106 -5.35 4.55 30.34
C LYS A 106 -5.55 3.38 29.41
N VAL A 107 -6.79 2.93 29.25
CA VAL A 107 -7.09 1.75 28.44
C VAL A 107 -8.18 2.04 27.42
N ILE A 108 -7.94 1.67 26.16
CA ILE A 108 -8.97 1.59 25.12
C ILE A 108 -9.20 0.12 24.81
N PHE A 109 -10.40 -0.39 25.11
CA PHE A 109 -10.79 -1.75 24.76
C PHE A 109 -11.63 -1.75 23.49
N VAL A 110 -11.11 -2.37 22.43
CA VAL A 110 -11.84 -2.56 21.17
C VAL A 110 -12.79 -3.73 21.30
N SER A 111 -14.03 -3.43 21.64
CA SER A 111 -15.15 -4.36 21.78
C SER A 111 -15.99 -4.41 20.50
N SER A 112 -17.20 -4.97 20.57
CA SER A 112 -18.10 -5.14 19.44
C SER A 112 -19.55 -4.88 19.81
N THR A 113 -20.33 -4.34 18.87
CA THR A 113 -21.80 -4.22 18.99
C THR A 113 -22.53 -5.57 19.06
N SER A 114 -21.79 -6.70 18.98
CA SER A 114 -22.35 -8.04 19.22
C SER A 114 -22.74 -8.30 20.67
N VAL A 115 -22.38 -7.42 21.60
CA VAL A 115 -22.83 -7.44 23.00
C VAL A 115 -24.33 -7.12 23.14
N TYR A 116 -24.93 -6.47 22.16
CA TYR A 116 -26.37 -6.12 22.16
C TYR A 116 -27.23 -7.19 21.52
N GLN A 117 -28.41 -7.37 22.06
CA GLN A 117 -29.48 -8.21 21.49
C GLN A 117 -30.12 -7.56 20.26
N ASN A 118 -30.75 -8.36 19.41
CA ASN A 118 -31.57 -7.87 18.30
C ASN A 118 -33.01 -7.65 18.77
N THR A 119 -33.37 -6.39 19.03
CA THR A 119 -34.71 -6.00 19.59
C THR A 119 -35.61 -5.33 18.56
N ASN A 120 -35.20 -5.23 17.31
CA ASN A 120 -35.83 -4.47 16.22
C ASN A 120 -35.90 -2.95 16.48
N GLU A 121 -34.99 -2.43 17.29
CA GLU A 121 -34.97 -1.04 17.74
C GLU A 121 -33.61 -0.37 17.44
N LEU A 122 -33.58 0.95 17.63
CA LEU A 122 -32.37 1.75 17.72
C LEU A 122 -31.71 1.50 19.09
N ILE A 123 -30.43 1.20 19.10
CA ILE A 123 -29.66 0.83 20.29
C ILE A 123 -28.51 1.78 20.51
N ASP A 124 -28.46 2.45 21.63
CA ASP A 124 -27.38 3.26 22.12
C ASP A 124 -26.57 2.56 23.23
N GLU A 125 -25.61 3.27 23.82
CA GLU A 125 -24.71 2.75 24.84
C GLU A 125 -25.37 2.51 26.21
N THR A 126 -26.57 3.03 26.43
CA THR A 126 -27.31 2.89 27.70
C THR A 126 -28.08 1.56 27.79
N VAL A 127 -28.27 0.90 26.66
CA VAL A 127 -29.02 -0.36 26.59
C VAL A 127 -28.25 -1.50 27.26
N THR A 128 -28.93 -2.28 28.07
CA THR A 128 -28.38 -3.47 28.73
C THR A 128 -27.85 -4.47 27.70
N CYS A 129 -26.63 -4.93 27.91
CA CYS A 129 -25.99 -5.92 27.05
C CYS A 129 -26.57 -7.31 27.28
N LEU A 130 -27.27 -7.85 26.28
CA LEU A 130 -27.86 -9.20 26.27
C LEU A 130 -27.45 -9.92 24.98
N PRO A 131 -26.20 -10.43 24.90
CA PRO A 131 -25.68 -11.04 23.67
C PRO A 131 -26.35 -12.38 23.38
N GLU A 132 -26.47 -12.68 22.06
CA GLU A 132 -27.06 -13.95 21.60
C GLU A 132 -25.98 -15.03 21.29
N LYS A 133 -24.71 -14.65 21.31
CA LYS A 133 -23.61 -15.54 20.92
C LYS A 133 -22.56 -15.63 22.01
N ALA A 134 -21.90 -16.78 22.12
CA ALA A 134 -20.81 -17.01 23.06
C ALA A 134 -19.70 -15.93 23.00
N SER A 135 -19.33 -15.46 21.81
CA SER A 135 -18.37 -14.37 21.67
C SER A 135 -18.86 -13.02 22.22
N GLY A 136 -20.17 -12.78 22.19
CA GLY A 136 -20.79 -11.60 22.80
C GLY A 136 -20.78 -11.70 24.33
N HIS A 137 -21.12 -12.85 24.88
CA HIS A 137 -21.04 -13.11 26.32
C HIS A 137 -19.60 -12.95 26.84
N ALA A 138 -18.63 -13.46 26.11
CA ALA A 138 -17.21 -13.29 26.42
C ALA A 138 -16.80 -11.80 26.47
N LEU A 139 -17.30 -10.99 25.54
CA LEU A 139 -17.01 -9.55 25.51
C LEU A 139 -17.67 -8.81 26.67
N VAL A 140 -18.94 -9.12 27.03
CA VAL A 140 -19.61 -8.50 28.19
C VAL A 140 -18.82 -8.75 29.46
N LYS A 141 -18.43 -10.01 29.72
CA LYS A 141 -17.58 -10.35 30.87
C LYS A 141 -16.26 -9.62 30.87
N ALA A 142 -15.62 -9.48 29.68
CA ALA A 142 -14.36 -8.75 29.52
C ALA A 142 -14.54 -7.24 29.82
N GLU A 143 -15.61 -6.62 29.31
CA GLU A 143 -15.96 -5.22 29.57
C GLU A 143 -16.17 -4.98 31.08
N GLU A 144 -16.92 -5.87 31.77
CA GLU A 144 -17.15 -5.79 33.20
C GLU A 144 -15.86 -5.87 34.03
N LEU A 145 -14.96 -6.82 33.72
CA LEU A 145 -13.67 -6.97 34.39
C LEU A 145 -12.81 -5.72 34.24
N LEU A 146 -12.70 -5.21 33.01
CA LEU A 146 -11.93 -3.99 32.71
C LEU A 146 -12.54 -2.76 33.42
N GLN A 147 -13.86 -2.61 33.41
CA GLN A 147 -14.57 -1.51 34.05
C GLN A 147 -14.38 -1.51 35.56
N GLN A 148 -14.42 -2.68 36.19
CA GLN A 148 -14.18 -2.82 37.64
C GLN A 148 -12.75 -2.41 38.03
N HIS A 149 -11.78 -2.70 37.18
CA HIS A 149 -10.39 -2.45 37.48
C HIS A 149 -9.94 -1.03 37.14
N PHE A 150 -10.19 -0.56 35.91
CA PHE A 150 -9.66 0.70 35.39
C PHE A 150 -10.62 1.89 35.58
N GLY A 151 -11.91 1.65 35.76
CA GLY A 151 -12.92 2.69 36.04
C GLY A 151 -12.89 3.83 35.03
N SER A 152 -12.60 5.05 35.49
CA SER A 152 -12.53 6.24 34.65
C SER A 152 -11.33 6.29 33.70
N ASN A 153 -10.37 5.38 33.82
CA ASN A 153 -9.25 5.26 32.88
C ASN A 153 -9.56 4.36 31.68
N LEU A 154 -10.75 3.75 31.61
CA LEU A 154 -11.15 2.84 30.55
C LEU A 154 -12.10 3.53 29.57
N THR A 155 -11.86 3.40 28.26
CA THR A 155 -12.89 3.62 27.24
C THR A 155 -13.15 2.31 26.48
N ILE A 156 -14.43 1.92 26.43
CA ILE A 156 -14.89 0.74 25.69
C ILE A 156 -15.43 1.22 24.34
N LEU A 157 -14.77 0.81 23.25
CA LEU A 157 -15.20 1.14 21.90
C LEU A 157 -15.88 -0.07 21.25
N ARG A 158 -17.22 -0.06 21.18
CA ARG A 158 -18.04 -1.12 20.59
C ARG A 158 -18.17 -0.92 19.09
N LEU A 159 -17.36 -1.61 18.30
CA LEU A 159 -17.36 -1.48 16.84
C LEU A 159 -18.38 -2.40 16.18
N SER A 160 -19.09 -1.89 15.19
CA SER A 160 -19.95 -2.64 14.29
C SER A 160 -19.14 -3.50 13.31
N GLY A 161 -19.78 -4.19 12.38
CA GLY A 161 -19.12 -5.07 11.42
C GLY A 161 -18.03 -4.34 10.63
N LEU A 162 -16.78 -4.74 10.81
CA LEU A 162 -15.62 -4.09 10.21
C LEU A 162 -15.49 -4.42 8.72
N ILE A 163 -15.40 -3.38 7.89
CA ILE A 163 -15.13 -3.46 6.44
C ILE A 163 -13.95 -2.55 6.06
N GLY A 164 -13.32 -2.79 4.91
CA GLY A 164 -12.20 -1.98 4.42
C GLY A 164 -11.20 -2.77 3.59
N PRO A 165 -9.97 -2.25 3.40
CA PRO A 165 -8.91 -2.90 2.64
C PRO A 165 -8.65 -4.35 3.10
N LYS A 166 -8.44 -5.27 2.16
CA LYS A 166 -8.28 -6.73 2.43
C LYS A 166 -9.46 -7.40 3.17
N ARG A 167 -10.51 -6.64 3.51
CA ARG A 167 -11.73 -7.11 4.20
C ARG A 167 -12.98 -6.61 3.46
N HIS A 168 -12.98 -6.78 2.14
CA HIS A 168 -14.09 -6.38 1.29
C HIS A 168 -15.33 -7.27 1.53
N PRO A 169 -16.50 -6.68 1.79
CA PRO A 169 -17.71 -7.42 2.19
C PRO A 169 -18.19 -8.42 1.14
N GLY A 170 -17.91 -8.20 -0.14
CA GLY A 170 -18.26 -9.14 -1.21
C GLY A 170 -17.69 -10.55 -1.04
N ARG A 171 -16.60 -10.71 -0.26
CA ARG A 171 -16.02 -12.04 0.05
C ARG A 171 -16.70 -12.73 1.23
N PHE A 172 -17.47 -12.03 2.07
CA PHE A 172 -18.00 -12.59 3.31
C PHE A 172 -19.09 -13.64 3.07
N LEU A 173 -19.97 -13.36 2.12
CA LEU A 173 -21.14 -14.19 1.85
C LEU A 173 -21.17 -14.75 0.41
N SER A 174 -20.19 -14.46 -0.44
CA SER A 174 -20.15 -15.00 -1.81
C SER A 174 -20.22 -16.52 -1.78
N LYS A 175 -20.88 -17.13 -2.78
CA LYS A 175 -21.15 -18.57 -2.89
C LYS A 175 -22.05 -19.17 -1.80
N LYS A 176 -22.44 -18.47 -0.75
CA LYS A 176 -23.37 -18.96 0.27
C LYS A 176 -24.79 -19.03 -0.28
N ARG A 177 -25.53 -20.03 0.17
CA ARG A 177 -26.91 -20.34 -0.25
C ARG A 177 -27.83 -20.36 0.96
N GLU A 178 -29.12 -20.12 0.74
CA GLU A 178 -30.18 -20.19 1.76
C GLU A 178 -29.93 -19.29 2.97
N LEU A 179 -29.33 -18.13 2.76
CA LEU A 179 -29.10 -17.16 3.81
C LEU A 179 -30.44 -16.59 4.30
N LYS A 180 -30.57 -16.49 5.63
CA LYS A 180 -31.77 -15.94 6.26
C LYS A 180 -31.76 -14.42 6.29
N ASN A 181 -32.92 -13.82 6.53
CA ASN A 181 -33.11 -12.40 6.84
C ASN A 181 -32.53 -11.45 5.78
N PRO A 182 -33.05 -11.47 4.53
CA PRO A 182 -32.55 -10.63 3.44
C PRO A 182 -32.75 -9.13 3.68
N ASN A 183 -33.85 -8.75 4.32
CA ASN A 183 -34.28 -7.36 4.42
C ASN A 183 -33.88 -6.64 5.72
N ILE A 184 -33.17 -7.31 6.63
CA ILE A 184 -32.72 -6.66 7.86
C ILE A 184 -31.65 -5.62 7.58
N PRO A 185 -31.62 -4.49 8.32
CA PRO A 185 -30.51 -3.55 8.29
C PRO A 185 -29.25 -4.20 8.84
N ILE A 186 -28.09 -3.82 8.33
CA ILE A 186 -26.79 -4.26 8.84
C ILE A 186 -26.01 -3.07 9.39
N ASN A 187 -25.28 -3.33 10.48
CA ASN A 187 -24.45 -2.33 11.14
C ASN A 187 -22.99 -2.56 10.74
N LEU A 188 -22.38 -1.57 10.09
CA LEU A 188 -21.02 -1.65 9.56
C LEU A 188 -20.23 -0.42 9.95
N ILE A 189 -18.90 -0.58 10.00
CA ILE A 189 -17.96 0.53 10.14
C ILE A 189 -16.75 0.28 9.26
N HIS A 190 -16.27 1.33 8.59
CA HIS A 190 -15.05 1.26 7.81
C HIS A 190 -13.81 1.33 8.69
N GLN A 191 -12.72 0.63 8.31
CA GLN A 191 -11.45 0.62 9.04
C GLN A 191 -10.92 2.02 9.35
N LYS A 192 -11.00 2.95 8.40
CA LYS A 192 -10.54 4.34 8.60
C LYS A 192 -11.33 5.05 9.69
N ASP A 193 -12.65 4.83 9.76
CA ASP A 193 -13.47 5.44 10.80
C ASP A 193 -13.23 4.79 12.16
N ALA A 194 -13.00 3.46 12.20
CA ALA A 194 -12.62 2.78 13.43
C ALA A 194 -11.28 3.28 13.98
N ILE A 195 -10.29 3.51 13.12
CA ILE A 195 -9.00 4.12 13.48
C ILE A 195 -9.22 5.56 13.93
N GLY A 196 -9.98 6.35 13.17
CA GLY A 196 -10.27 7.75 13.49
C GLY A 196 -10.96 7.94 14.85
N LEU A 197 -11.87 7.01 15.24
CA LEU A 197 -12.48 7.03 16.58
C LEU A 197 -11.44 6.80 17.68
N ILE A 198 -10.53 5.86 17.51
CA ILE A 198 -9.45 5.63 18.49
C ILE A 198 -8.54 6.86 18.60
N GLU A 199 -8.20 7.48 17.46
CA GLU A 199 -7.43 8.73 17.43
C GLU A 199 -8.16 9.86 18.16
N ALA A 200 -9.46 10.04 17.90
CA ALA A 200 -10.25 11.07 18.55
C ALA A 200 -10.33 10.88 20.09
N ILE A 201 -10.45 9.63 20.55
CA ILE A 201 -10.40 9.29 21.98
C ILE A 201 -9.07 9.71 22.59
N LEU A 202 -7.95 9.41 21.92
CA LEU A 202 -6.60 9.78 22.38
C LEU A 202 -6.38 11.29 22.38
N GLU A 203 -6.69 11.98 21.28
CA GLU A 203 -6.48 13.41 21.10
C GLU A 203 -7.30 14.26 22.07
N GLN A 204 -8.53 13.83 22.35
CA GLN A 204 -9.43 14.54 23.28
C GLN A 204 -9.32 14.02 24.71
N ASN A 205 -8.44 13.05 24.96
CA ASN A 205 -8.29 12.42 26.26
C ASN A 205 -9.63 11.91 26.84
N CYS A 206 -10.47 11.31 25.98
CA CYS A 206 -11.82 10.89 26.32
C CYS A 206 -11.80 9.48 26.92
N PHE A 207 -11.65 9.40 28.24
CA PHE A 207 -11.68 8.15 29.00
C PHE A 207 -12.86 8.11 29.99
N GLY A 208 -13.21 6.92 30.45
CA GLY A 208 -14.36 6.68 31.31
C GLY A 208 -15.66 6.43 30.54
N GLU A 209 -15.61 6.22 29.24
CA GLU A 209 -16.77 6.20 28.37
C GLU A 209 -16.98 4.84 27.67
N ILE A 210 -18.25 4.55 27.34
CA ILE A 210 -18.60 3.51 26.36
C ILE A 210 -19.06 4.24 25.10
N ILE A 211 -18.54 3.85 23.95
CA ILE A 211 -18.77 4.53 22.67
C ILE A 211 -19.07 3.50 21.58
N ASN A 212 -20.18 3.70 20.86
CA ASN A 212 -20.50 2.91 19.68
C ASN A 212 -19.81 3.47 18.42
N GLY A 213 -19.18 2.59 17.64
CA GLY A 213 -18.65 2.89 16.32
C GLY A 213 -19.47 2.20 15.23
N CYS A 214 -20.26 2.98 14.50
CA CYS A 214 -21.13 2.51 13.41
C CYS A 214 -21.30 3.60 12.36
N ALA A 215 -21.41 3.23 11.08
CA ALA A 215 -21.80 4.17 10.04
C ALA A 215 -23.24 4.68 10.24
N ASP A 216 -23.58 5.83 9.61
CA ASP A 216 -24.92 6.44 9.73
C ASP A 216 -26.00 5.66 8.99
N VAL A 217 -25.63 5.05 7.87
CA VAL A 217 -26.56 4.32 7.01
C VAL A 217 -26.45 2.83 7.26
N HIS A 218 -27.62 2.20 7.40
CA HIS A 218 -27.77 0.76 7.65
C HIS A 218 -28.43 0.09 6.44
N PRO A 219 -27.65 -0.28 5.40
CA PRO A 219 -28.20 -0.87 4.19
C PRO A 219 -28.87 -2.22 4.47
N LYS A 220 -29.81 -2.63 3.61
CA LYS A 220 -30.40 -3.96 3.68
C LYS A 220 -29.37 -5.04 3.39
N ARG A 221 -29.38 -6.10 4.17
CA ARG A 221 -28.41 -7.18 4.12
C ARG A 221 -28.23 -7.78 2.73
N LYS A 222 -29.33 -8.11 2.05
CA LYS A 222 -29.31 -8.69 0.71
C LYS A 222 -28.68 -7.73 -0.29
N ASP A 223 -29.21 -6.52 -0.39
CA ASP A 223 -28.82 -5.53 -1.40
C ASP A 223 -27.33 -5.20 -1.28
N PHE A 224 -26.86 -5.00 -0.05
CA PHE A 224 -25.45 -4.69 0.22
C PHE A 224 -24.50 -5.82 -0.17
N TYR A 225 -24.76 -7.07 0.26
CA TYR A 225 -23.84 -8.18 -0.02
C TYR A 225 -23.92 -8.68 -1.46
N GLU A 226 -25.07 -8.61 -2.12
CA GLU A 226 -25.19 -8.89 -3.56
C GLU A 226 -24.39 -7.86 -4.37
N ASN A 227 -24.58 -6.56 -4.10
CA ASN A 227 -23.82 -5.50 -4.75
C ASN A 227 -22.31 -5.65 -4.49
N ALA A 228 -21.91 -5.91 -3.26
CA ALA A 228 -20.52 -6.14 -2.89
C ALA A 228 -19.87 -7.32 -3.64
N ALA A 229 -20.61 -8.42 -3.83
CA ALA A 229 -20.11 -9.58 -4.57
C ALA A 229 -19.96 -9.27 -6.08
N ILE A 230 -20.97 -8.60 -6.66
CA ILE A 230 -20.96 -8.16 -8.07
C ILE A 230 -19.75 -7.27 -8.35
N LYS A 231 -19.43 -6.33 -7.48
CA LYS A 231 -18.25 -5.44 -7.63
C LYS A 231 -16.91 -6.18 -7.66
N LEU A 232 -16.84 -7.36 -7.06
CA LEU A 232 -15.66 -8.24 -7.10
C LEU A 232 -15.73 -9.32 -8.20
N ASN A 233 -16.74 -9.30 -9.08
CA ASN A 233 -17.02 -10.38 -10.03
C ASN A 233 -17.13 -11.76 -9.34
N LEU A 234 -17.66 -11.79 -8.13
CA LEU A 234 -17.91 -13.01 -7.38
C LEU A 234 -19.37 -13.43 -7.48
N PRO A 235 -19.68 -14.74 -7.37
CA PRO A 235 -21.05 -15.21 -7.30
C PRO A 235 -21.80 -14.54 -6.14
N ALA A 236 -22.92 -13.91 -6.45
CA ALA A 236 -23.76 -13.30 -5.44
C ALA A 236 -24.29 -14.34 -4.44
N PRO A 237 -24.44 -14.00 -3.15
CA PRO A 237 -25.11 -14.85 -2.19
C PRO A 237 -26.58 -15.05 -2.56
N ILE A 238 -27.15 -16.22 -2.26
CA ILE A 238 -28.56 -16.48 -2.46
C ILE A 238 -29.28 -16.46 -1.10
N PHE A 239 -30.30 -15.63 -1.00
CA PHE A 239 -31.13 -15.50 0.19
C PHE A 239 -32.43 -16.31 0.02
N GLY A 240 -32.78 -17.06 1.05
CA GLY A 240 -34.08 -17.72 1.17
C GLY A 240 -35.16 -16.77 1.74
N THR A 241 -36.40 -17.27 1.77
CA THR A 241 -37.51 -16.58 2.44
C THR A 241 -37.40 -16.75 3.95
N SER A 242 -37.49 -15.68 4.73
CA SER A 242 -37.57 -15.73 6.19
C SER A 242 -38.79 -14.94 6.65
N LYS A 243 -39.57 -15.53 7.58
CA LYS A 243 -40.74 -14.87 8.16
C LYS A 243 -40.41 -14.07 9.43
N GLU A 244 -39.36 -14.47 10.16
CA GLU A 244 -38.92 -13.78 11.37
C GLU A 244 -37.66 -12.97 11.08
N THR A 245 -37.73 -11.70 11.44
CA THR A 245 -36.63 -10.75 11.21
C THR A 245 -36.27 -10.04 12.50
N TYR A 246 -35.23 -10.53 13.18
CA TYR A 246 -34.67 -9.83 14.33
C TYR A 246 -33.40 -9.07 13.89
N TYR A 247 -33.36 -7.79 14.22
CA TYR A 247 -32.26 -6.89 13.92
C TYR A 247 -32.03 -5.87 15.04
N LYS A 248 -31.03 -5.08 14.93
CA LYS A 248 -30.78 -3.85 15.68
C LYS A 248 -30.24 -2.80 14.76
N ILE A 249 -30.46 -1.55 15.10
CA ILE A 249 -29.82 -0.39 14.49
C ILE A 249 -28.95 0.25 15.57
N VAL A 250 -27.65 0.32 15.35
CA VAL A 250 -26.71 0.86 16.34
C VAL A 250 -26.58 2.37 16.15
N ASP A 251 -26.94 3.12 17.19
CA ASP A 251 -26.78 4.57 17.24
C ASP A 251 -25.30 4.96 17.42
N ASN A 252 -24.87 5.97 16.70
CA ASN A 252 -23.53 6.54 16.75
C ASN A 252 -23.50 8.01 17.20
N SER A 253 -24.63 8.52 17.70
CA SER A 253 -24.78 9.94 18.06
C SER A 253 -23.80 10.36 19.17
N LYS A 254 -23.51 9.45 20.11
CA LYS A 254 -22.55 9.71 21.18
C LYS A 254 -21.13 9.94 20.66
N SER A 255 -20.65 9.10 19.73
CA SER A 255 -19.33 9.30 19.12
C SER A 255 -19.22 10.63 18.37
N LYS A 256 -20.30 11.06 17.71
CA LYS A 256 -20.34 12.36 17.00
C LYS A 256 -20.34 13.54 17.96
N SER A 257 -21.18 13.49 19.00
CA SER A 257 -21.33 14.62 19.95
C SER A 257 -20.13 14.73 20.90
N LEU A 258 -19.70 13.60 21.48
CA LEU A 258 -18.64 13.59 22.49
C LEU A 258 -17.25 13.82 21.87
N LEU A 259 -16.99 13.20 20.69
CA LEU A 259 -15.70 13.29 20.01
C LEU A 259 -15.69 14.28 18.85
N ASN A 260 -16.77 15.02 18.60
CA ASN A 260 -16.93 15.84 17.38
C ASN A 260 -16.52 15.07 16.12
N PHE A 261 -16.82 13.77 16.09
CA PHE A 261 -16.34 12.86 15.06
C PHE A 261 -17.21 12.89 13.81
N LYS A 262 -16.55 12.96 12.65
CA LYS A 262 -17.21 12.91 11.34
C LYS A 262 -16.79 11.62 10.61
N TYR A 263 -17.75 10.73 10.40
CA TYR A 263 -17.51 9.50 9.66
C TYR A 263 -17.17 9.79 8.20
N GLN A 264 -16.02 9.31 7.72
CA GLN A 264 -15.62 9.39 6.32
C GLN A 264 -16.46 8.45 5.45
N PHE A 265 -16.86 7.31 6.01
CA PHE A 265 -17.73 6.31 5.40
C PHE A 265 -19.07 6.24 6.13
N SER A 266 -19.77 7.38 6.21
CA SER A 266 -21.08 7.47 6.86
C SER A 266 -22.13 6.56 6.19
N ASN A 267 -21.95 6.27 4.90
CA ASN A 267 -22.66 5.21 4.19
C ASN A 267 -21.67 4.08 3.83
N PRO A 268 -21.86 2.84 4.31
CA PRO A 268 -21.00 1.70 3.99
C PRO A 268 -20.91 1.38 2.49
N GLU A 269 -21.90 1.76 1.70
CA GLU A 269 -21.90 1.56 0.25
C GLU A 269 -20.87 2.44 -0.48
N TRP A 270 -20.36 3.48 0.16
CA TRP A 270 -19.33 4.35 -0.43
C TRP A 270 -18.02 3.63 -0.71
N ILE A 271 -17.75 2.52 -0.04
CA ILE A 271 -16.59 1.68 -0.39
C ILE A 271 -16.66 1.16 -1.84
N PHE A 272 -17.84 1.18 -2.46
CA PHE A 272 -18.05 0.81 -3.85
C PHE A 272 -18.00 2.00 -4.83
N THR A 273 -17.88 3.23 -4.32
CA THR A 273 -17.82 4.44 -5.15
C THR A 273 -16.38 4.77 -5.51
N LYS A 274 -16.21 5.35 -6.72
CA LYS A 274 -14.87 5.68 -7.24
C LYS A 274 -14.14 6.73 -6.43
N GLU A 275 -14.85 7.60 -5.72
CA GLU A 275 -14.29 8.67 -4.90
C GLU A 275 -13.51 8.15 -3.67
N HIS A 276 -13.82 6.93 -3.24
CA HIS A 276 -13.20 6.31 -2.07
C HIS A 276 -12.20 5.20 -2.44
N LEU A 277 -11.97 4.97 -3.74
CA LEU A 277 -10.97 4.01 -4.18
C LEU A 277 -9.56 4.47 -3.78
N PRO A 278 -8.66 3.52 -3.44
CA PRO A 278 -7.27 3.86 -3.19
C PRO A 278 -6.59 4.38 -4.46
N ILE A 279 -5.64 5.29 -4.29
CA ILE A 279 -4.88 5.86 -5.40
C ILE A 279 -3.94 4.79 -5.97
N ILE A 280 -4.01 4.56 -7.28
CA ILE A 280 -3.03 3.76 -8.02
C ILE A 280 -1.76 4.60 -8.18
N SER A 281 -0.61 4.07 -7.77
CA SER A 281 0.67 4.75 -7.94
C SER A 281 1.44 4.13 -9.10
N ILE A 282 1.69 4.90 -10.17
CA ILE A 282 2.62 4.53 -11.25
C ILE A 282 3.98 5.11 -10.85
N VAL A 283 4.94 4.25 -10.55
CA VAL A 283 6.16 4.62 -9.84
C VAL A 283 7.39 4.36 -10.70
N GLY A 284 8.29 5.33 -10.78
CA GLY A 284 9.63 5.14 -11.33
C GLY A 284 10.52 4.40 -10.33
N GLY A 285 10.97 3.22 -10.72
CA GLY A 285 11.86 2.36 -9.93
C GLY A 285 13.34 2.68 -10.10
N GLY A 286 13.69 3.75 -10.82
CA GLY A 286 15.10 4.04 -11.10
C GLY A 286 15.76 3.01 -12.03
N PRO A 287 17.09 3.10 -12.22
CA PRO A 287 17.83 2.27 -13.18
C PRO A 287 18.18 0.86 -12.64
N GLY A 288 18.13 0.64 -11.34
CA GLY A 288 18.45 -0.68 -10.75
C GLY A 288 18.63 -0.65 -9.24
N ASN A 289 19.46 0.22 -8.69
CA ASN A 289 19.73 0.32 -7.27
C ASN A 289 18.57 0.99 -6.52
N LYS A 290 18.17 0.39 -5.39
CA LYS A 290 17.10 0.92 -4.51
C LYS A 290 17.41 2.30 -3.92
N ASP A 291 18.69 2.64 -3.75
CA ASP A 291 19.11 3.94 -3.20
C ASP A 291 18.83 5.11 -4.17
N LEU A 292 18.54 4.81 -5.44
CA LEU A 292 18.12 5.78 -6.45
C LEU A 292 16.60 5.93 -6.56
N LEU A 293 15.85 5.30 -5.66
CA LEU A 293 14.41 5.57 -5.52
C LEU A 293 14.19 6.97 -4.96
N THR A 294 13.20 7.68 -5.48
CA THR A 294 12.71 8.86 -4.76
C THR A 294 12.03 8.42 -3.45
N VAL A 295 12.08 9.26 -2.42
CA VAL A 295 11.40 8.98 -1.13
C VAL A 295 9.93 8.62 -1.36
N LYS A 296 9.24 9.35 -2.24
CA LYS A 296 7.84 9.09 -2.58
C LYS A 296 7.63 7.73 -3.28
N ALA A 297 8.60 7.28 -4.09
CA ALA A 297 8.57 5.97 -4.73
C ALA A 297 8.72 4.86 -3.68
N PHE A 298 9.70 5.00 -2.79
CA PHE A 298 9.94 4.07 -1.68
C PHE A 298 8.69 3.93 -0.80
N GLU A 299 8.10 5.04 -0.34
CA GLU A 299 6.89 5.03 0.48
C GLU A 299 5.69 4.37 -0.24
N ALA A 300 5.52 4.62 -1.54
CA ALA A 300 4.46 4.00 -2.31
C ALA A 300 4.62 2.48 -2.38
N ILE A 301 5.84 1.99 -2.64
CA ILE A 301 6.17 0.56 -2.71
C ILE A 301 5.98 -0.10 -1.34
N GLU A 302 6.52 0.50 -0.28
CA GLU A 302 6.41 0.00 1.09
C GLU A 302 4.95 -0.17 1.54
N ASN A 303 4.07 0.76 1.16
CA ASN A 303 2.66 0.75 1.55
C ASN A 303 1.74 0.02 0.56
N ALA A 304 2.26 -0.55 -0.52
CA ALA A 304 1.47 -1.27 -1.51
C ALA A 304 0.85 -2.56 -0.95
N GLU A 305 -0.29 -2.95 -1.49
CA GLU A 305 -0.91 -4.26 -1.26
C GLU A 305 -0.77 -5.16 -2.49
N VAL A 306 -0.63 -4.54 -3.67
CA VAL A 306 -0.38 -5.22 -4.94
C VAL A 306 0.68 -4.43 -5.70
N ILE A 307 1.71 -5.11 -6.18
CA ILE A 307 2.80 -4.54 -6.98
C ILE A 307 2.81 -5.22 -8.34
N LEU A 308 2.57 -4.45 -9.41
CA LEU A 308 2.76 -4.89 -10.79
C LEU A 308 4.14 -4.40 -11.26
N PHE A 309 4.98 -5.30 -11.73
CA PHE A 309 6.35 -5.00 -12.14
C PHE A 309 6.77 -5.72 -13.42
N ASP A 310 7.82 -5.23 -14.07
CA ASP A 310 8.40 -5.80 -15.28
C ASP A 310 9.85 -6.29 -15.09
N ASN A 311 10.43 -6.85 -16.15
CA ASN A 311 11.72 -7.55 -16.14
C ASN A 311 12.94 -6.71 -15.72
N LEU A 312 12.86 -5.38 -15.79
CA LEU A 312 13.98 -4.51 -15.47
C LEU A 312 14.02 -4.06 -14.01
N ILE A 313 13.02 -4.44 -13.21
CA ILE A 313 12.99 -4.12 -11.78
C ILE A 313 13.87 -5.11 -11.03
N SER A 314 14.79 -4.61 -10.22
CA SER A 314 15.67 -5.44 -9.40
C SER A 314 14.93 -6.11 -8.25
N GLU A 315 15.44 -7.24 -7.78
CA GLU A 315 14.91 -7.96 -6.61
C GLU A 315 14.96 -7.09 -5.35
N GLU A 316 16.02 -6.29 -5.16
CA GLU A 316 16.16 -5.37 -4.04
C GLU A 316 14.99 -4.38 -3.90
N ILE A 317 14.41 -3.93 -5.01
CA ILE A 317 13.25 -3.04 -5.00
C ILE A 317 11.99 -3.81 -4.58
N LEU A 318 11.85 -5.06 -4.97
CA LEU A 318 10.73 -5.91 -4.57
C LEU A 318 10.82 -6.33 -3.10
N GLU A 319 12.02 -6.49 -2.57
CA GLU A 319 12.28 -6.80 -1.16
C GLU A 319 11.84 -5.68 -0.19
N ILE A 320 11.69 -4.44 -0.64
CA ILE A 320 11.14 -3.34 0.16
C ILE A 320 9.77 -3.72 0.72
N ASN A 321 8.97 -4.49 -0.02
CA ASN A 321 7.66 -4.92 0.42
C ASN A 321 7.35 -6.37 0.01
N THR A 322 7.83 -7.32 0.78
CA THR A 322 7.58 -8.76 0.58
C THR A 322 6.16 -9.21 0.95
N HIS A 323 5.31 -8.30 1.48
CA HIS A 323 3.92 -8.61 1.88
C HIS A 323 2.92 -8.29 0.80
N ALA A 324 3.26 -7.41 -0.12
CA ALA A 324 2.42 -7.14 -1.28
C ALA A 324 2.29 -8.39 -2.15
N GLU A 325 1.17 -8.53 -2.82
CA GLU A 325 1.04 -9.47 -3.91
C GLU A 325 1.89 -8.97 -5.09
N HIS A 326 2.92 -9.73 -5.47
CA HIS A 326 3.81 -9.39 -6.58
C HIS A 326 3.29 -10.02 -7.87
N ILE A 327 2.92 -9.20 -8.85
CA ILE A 327 2.41 -9.64 -10.15
C ILE A 327 3.39 -9.23 -11.24
N TYR A 328 4.07 -10.22 -11.82
CA TYR A 328 4.93 -9.98 -12.98
C TYR A 328 4.09 -9.72 -14.23
N VAL A 329 4.33 -8.58 -14.90
CA VAL A 329 3.62 -8.16 -16.12
C VAL A 329 4.57 -7.85 -17.28
N GLY A 330 5.84 -8.17 -17.12
CA GLY A 330 6.87 -7.97 -18.13
C GLY A 330 6.79 -8.97 -19.28
N ARG A 331 7.63 -8.76 -20.30
CA ARG A 331 7.78 -9.67 -21.43
C ARG A 331 8.76 -10.81 -21.06
N LYS A 332 8.34 -12.03 -21.24
CA LYS A 332 9.25 -13.18 -21.13
C LYS A 332 10.05 -13.33 -22.43
N PHE A 333 11.26 -13.90 -22.32
CA PHE A 333 12.05 -14.23 -23.49
C PHE A 333 11.31 -15.26 -24.36
N GLY A 334 11.22 -15.01 -25.67
CA GLY A 334 10.47 -15.88 -26.59
C GLY A 334 8.96 -15.63 -26.64
N ASP A 335 8.44 -14.69 -25.87
CA ASP A 335 7.02 -14.37 -25.84
C ASP A 335 6.58 -13.65 -27.14
N THR A 336 5.56 -14.21 -27.78
CA THR A 336 4.95 -13.73 -29.03
C THR A 336 3.66 -12.94 -28.79
N GLU A 337 3.31 -12.68 -27.52
CA GLU A 337 2.10 -11.94 -27.19
C GLU A 337 2.10 -10.54 -27.79
N ASP A 338 0.96 -10.15 -28.34
CA ASP A 338 0.80 -8.81 -28.92
C ASP A 338 1.01 -7.72 -27.83
N PRO A 339 1.81 -6.68 -28.11
CA PRO A 339 2.09 -5.61 -27.15
C PRO A 339 0.84 -4.85 -26.68
N GLU A 340 -0.19 -4.75 -27.51
CA GLU A 340 -1.44 -4.07 -27.18
C GLU A 340 -2.32 -4.95 -26.27
N GLU A 341 -2.42 -6.25 -26.59
CA GLU A 341 -3.11 -7.21 -25.71
C GLU A 341 -2.51 -7.27 -24.31
N ARG A 342 -1.17 -7.30 -24.22
CA ARG A 342 -0.46 -7.24 -22.93
C ARG A 342 -0.79 -5.96 -22.18
N GLN A 343 -0.73 -4.79 -22.83
CA GLN A 343 -1.08 -3.51 -22.20
C GLN A 343 -2.52 -3.52 -21.70
N ASN A 344 -3.42 -4.09 -22.45
CA ASN A 344 -4.83 -4.25 -22.04
C ASN A 344 -4.99 -5.16 -20.81
N LYS A 345 -4.18 -6.23 -20.70
CA LYS A 345 -4.15 -7.07 -19.50
C LYS A 345 -3.65 -6.30 -18.27
N ILE A 346 -2.57 -5.54 -18.41
CA ILE A 346 -2.03 -4.68 -17.34
C ILE A 346 -3.10 -3.68 -16.89
N ASN A 347 -3.74 -3.00 -17.81
CA ASN A 347 -4.78 -2.03 -17.54
C ASN A 347 -5.97 -2.66 -16.78
N LYS A 348 -6.40 -3.87 -17.16
CA LYS A 348 -7.44 -4.62 -16.46
C LYS A 348 -7.03 -5.01 -15.04
N LEU A 349 -5.77 -5.41 -14.82
CA LEU A 349 -5.26 -5.73 -13.48
C LEU A 349 -5.26 -4.49 -12.59
N LEU A 350 -4.71 -3.36 -13.05
CA LEU A 350 -4.70 -2.08 -12.32
C LEU A 350 -6.13 -1.70 -11.89
N LYS A 351 -7.08 -1.74 -12.82
CA LYS A 351 -8.48 -1.45 -12.56
C LYS A 351 -9.08 -2.41 -11.54
N SER A 352 -8.93 -3.72 -11.76
CA SER A 352 -9.55 -4.75 -10.91
C SER A 352 -9.09 -4.68 -9.47
N HIS A 353 -7.78 -4.57 -9.22
CA HIS A 353 -7.24 -4.48 -7.86
C HIS A 353 -7.63 -3.16 -7.17
N CYS A 354 -7.63 -2.04 -7.89
CA CYS A 354 -8.09 -0.77 -7.35
C CYS A 354 -9.57 -0.83 -6.95
N GLU A 355 -10.44 -1.34 -7.83
CA GLU A 355 -11.88 -1.48 -7.55
C GLU A 355 -12.17 -2.46 -6.42
N GLN A 356 -11.24 -3.39 -6.13
CA GLN A 356 -11.26 -4.26 -4.95
C GLN A 356 -10.80 -3.56 -3.66
N GLY A 357 -10.41 -2.29 -3.74
CA GLY A 357 -9.94 -1.51 -2.59
C GLY A 357 -8.47 -1.73 -2.22
N SER A 358 -7.67 -2.33 -3.10
CA SER A 358 -6.24 -2.54 -2.86
C SER A 358 -5.42 -1.31 -3.26
N ARG A 359 -4.41 -0.97 -2.45
CA ARG A 359 -3.38 0.02 -2.83
C ARG A 359 -2.45 -0.62 -3.86
N VAL A 360 -2.59 -0.18 -5.11
CA VAL A 360 -1.87 -0.75 -6.25
C VAL A 360 -0.68 0.12 -6.61
N VAL A 361 0.48 -0.49 -6.76
CA VAL A 361 1.67 0.14 -7.31
C VAL A 361 2.06 -0.54 -8.63
N ARG A 362 2.25 0.25 -9.66
CA ARG A 362 2.86 -0.15 -10.93
C ARG A 362 4.28 0.39 -10.97
N ILE A 363 5.28 -0.46 -10.79
CA ILE A 363 6.70 -0.06 -10.86
C ILE A 363 7.18 -0.17 -12.29
N LYS A 364 7.84 0.89 -12.78
CA LYS A 364 8.45 0.99 -14.12
C LYS A 364 9.93 1.31 -13.97
N SER A 365 10.79 0.64 -14.72
CA SER A 365 12.23 0.94 -14.70
C SER A 365 12.50 2.38 -15.16
N GLY A 366 13.46 3.04 -14.53
CA GLY A 366 13.78 4.43 -14.78
C GLY A 366 12.67 5.39 -14.36
N ASP A 367 12.31 6.30 -15.26
CA ASP A 367 11.18 7.23 -15.09
C ASP A 367 9.95 6.74 -15.87
N PRO A 368 8.73 6.81 -15.30
CA PRO A 368 7.51 6.29 -15.94
C PRO A 368 7.19 6.92 -17.29
N TYR A 369 7.52 8.19 -17.48
CA TYR A 369 7.24 8.93 -18.71
C TYR A 369 8.39 8.95 -19.71
N ILE A 370 9.58 8.44 -19.35
CA ILE A 370 10.72 8.29 -20.26
C ILE A 370 10.73 6.85 -20.80
N TYR A 371 10.07 6.63 -21.95
CA TYR A 371 9.94 5.33 -22.64
C TYR A 371 9.29 4.22 -21.83
N GLY A 372 8.70 4.55 -20.68
CA GLY A 372 8.02 3.59 -19.78
C GLY A 372 6.57 3.28 -20.14
N ARG A 373 5.98 3.87 -21.18
CA ARG A 373 4.56 3.71 -21.59
C ARG A 373 3.53 4.07 -20.52
N ALA A 374 3.94 4.75 -19.44
CA ALA A 374 3.02 5.15 -18.38
C ALA A 374 1.90 6.10 -18.86
N ALA A 375 2.12 6.84 -19.95
CA ALA A 375 1.10 7.70 -20.54
C ALA A 375 -0.11 6.91 -21.04
N GLU A 376 0.06 5.67 -21.51
CA GLU A 376 -1.03 4.81 -21.96
C GLU A 376 -1.84 4.34 -20.76
N GLU A 377 -1.16 3.89 -19.67
CA GLU A 377 -1.78 3.49 -18.42
C GLU A 377 -2.54 4.68 -17.77
N ALA A 378 -1.92 5.86 -17.72
CA ALA A 378 -2.54 7.07 -17.19
C ALA A 378 -3.80 7.48 -17.96
N ARG A 379 -3.78 7.44 -19.31
CA ARG A 379 -4.97 7.71 -20.14
C ARG A 379 -6.08 6.70 -19.85
N PHE A 380 -5.76 5.41 -19.74
CA PHE A 380 -6.74 4.37 -19.40
C PHE A 380 -7.39 4.66 -18.04
N LEU A 381 -6.58 4.96 -17.01
CA LEU A 381 -7.08 5.27 -15.67
C LEU A 381 -7.96 6.53 -15.67
N THR A 382 -7.57 7.57 -16.40
CA THR A 382 -8.35 8.80 -16.59
C THR A 382 -9.71 8.49 -17.24
N THR A 383 -9.71 7.74 -18.34
CA THR A 383 -10.95 7.36 -19.06
C THR A 383 -11.91 6.58 -18.16
N HIS A 384 -11.37 5.74 -17.27
CA HIS A 384 -12.18 4.96 -16.32
C HIS A 384 -12.48 5.71 -15.02
N LYS A 385 -12.05 6.98 -14.89
CA LYS A 385 -12.21 7.81 -13.68
C LYS A 385 -11.67 7.10 -12.42
N LEU A 386 -10.52 6.45 -12.54
CA LEU A 386 -9.81 5.81 -11.42
C LEU A 386 -8.79 6.80 -10.85
N PRO A 387 -8.65 6.91 -9.52
CA PRO A 387 -7.67 7.80 -8.92
C PRO A 387 -6.26 7.24 -9.13
N PHE A 388 -5.35 8.07 -9.62
CA PHE A 388 -3.95 7.68 -9.77
C PHE A 388 -2.99 8.84 -9.53
N THR A 389 -1.73 8.51 -9.29
CA THR A 389 -0.60 9.45 -9.26
C THR A 389 0.57 8.85 -10.02
N VAL A 390 1.40 9.70 -10.62
CA VAL A 390 2.66 9.28 -11.24
C VAL A 390 3.79 9.83 -10.39
N VAL A 391 4.70 8.95 -9.98
CA VAL A 391 5.86 9.28 -9.15
C VAL A 391 7.10 9.19 -10.02
N PRO A 392 7.89 10.27 -10.17
CA PRO A 392 9.08 10.25 -11.01
C PRO A 392 10.16 9.30 -10.48
N GLY A 393 11.01 8.83 -11.38
CA GLY A 393 12.20 8.05 -11.05
C GLY A 393 13.43 8.56 -11.76
N VAL A 394 14.61 8.18 -11.30
CA VAL A 394 15.87 8.52 -11.97
C VAL A 394 15.98 7.71 -13.24
N THR A 395 16.04 8.40 -14.39
CA THR A 395 16.19 7.73 -15.68
C THR A 395 17.64 7.28 -15.89
N ALA A 396 17.87 6.19 -16.64
CA ALA A 396 19.18 5.55 -16.78
C ALA A 396 20.29 6.50 -17.30
N ALA A 397 19.99 7.42 -18.21
CA ALA A 397 20.99 8.36 -18.70
C ALA A 397 21.51 9.31 -17.62
N LEU A 398 20.64 9.80 -16.72
CA LEU A 398 21.05 10.66 -15.62
C LEU A 398 21.83 9.88 -14.57
N ALA A 399 21.42 8.66 -14.27
CA ALA A 399 22.15 7.81 -13.33
C ALA A 399 23.56 7.47 -13.87
N ALA A 400 23.68 7.02 -15.12
CA ALA A 400 24.94 6.72 -15.77
C ALA A 400 25.89 7.93 -15.78
N ALA A 401 25.37 9.11 -16.08
CA ALA A 401 26.11 10.35 -16.05
C ALA A 401 26.76 10.60 -14.69
N ASN A 402 25.97 10.42 -13.62
CA ASN A 402 26.43 10.68 -12.25
C ASN A 402 27.35 9.57 -11.71
N SER A 403 27.02 8.29 -11.93
CA SER A 403 27.84 7.17 -11.42
C SER A 403 29.24 7.14 -12.03
N LEU A 404 29.37 7.61 -13.26
CA LEU A 404 30.62 7.53 -14.04
C LEU A 404 31.30 8.87 -14.28
N ASN A 405 30.88 9.94 -13.58
CA ASN A 405 31.42 11.29 -13.72
C ASN A 405 31.42 11.79 -15.19
N ILE A 406 30.33 11.58 -15.91
CA ILE A 406 30.15 12.05 -17.29
C ILE A 406 29.18 13.25 -17.25
N PRO A 407 29.66 14.49 -17.32
CA PRO A 407 28.77 15.66 -17.29
C PRO A 407 27.98 15.74 -18.60
N ILE A 408 26.68 15.55 -18.54
CA ILE A 408 25.80 15.64 -19.72
C ILE A 408 25.43 17.07 -20.09
N THR A 409 25.67 18.01 -19.18
CA THR A 409 25.67 19.44 -19.41
C THR A 409 26.92 20.04 -18.79
N GLU A 410 27.62 20.93 -19.52
CA GLU A 410 28.81 21.60 -19.04
C GLU A 410 28.89 23.01 -19.64
N ARG A 411 29.10 24.02 -18.79
CA ARG A 411 29.13 25.41 -19.20
C ARG A 411 30.25 25.63 -20.24
N GLY A 412 29.88 26.15 -21.42
CA GLY A 412 30.79 26.39 -22.53
C GLY A 412 31.02 25.18 -23.46
N HIS A 413 30.53 23.98 -23.09
CA HIS A 413 30.68 22.76 -23.87
C HIS A 413 29.36 22.13 -24.30
N SER A 414 28.44 21.87 -23.35
CA SER A 414 27.15 21.25 -23.64
C SER A 414 26.02 21.99 -22.94
N ASN A 415 25.17 22.67 -23.72
CA ASN A 415 24.07 23.49 -23.19
C ASN A 415 22.71 22.79 -23.21
N ALA A 416 22.64 21.60 -23.80
CA ALA A 416 21.37 20.86 -23.92
C ALA A 416 21.61 19.35 -23.88
N VAL A 417 20.55 18.63 -23.47
CA VAL A 417 20.50 17.15 -23.50
C VAL A 417 19.28 16.74 -24.31
N LEU A 418 19.48 15.90 -25.31
CA LEU A 418 18.42 15.29 -26.08
C LEU A 418 18.30 13.80 -25.71
N ILE A 419 17.18 13.43 -25.12
CA ILE A 419 16.84 12.02 -24.82
C ILE A 419 16.12 11.43 -26.02
N CYS A 420 16.73 10.43 -26.67
CA CYS A 420 16.21 9.79 -27.86
C CYS A 420 16.08 8.29 -27.71
N THR A 421 15.15 7.69 -28.46
CA THR A 421 15.10 6.23 -28.64
C THR A 421 15.57 5.87 -30.07
N ALA A 422 16.37 4.85 -30.17
CA ALA A 422 16.78 4.31 -31.49
C ALA A 422 15.89 3.15 -31.96
N HIS A 423 14.84 2.80 -31.18
CA HIS A 423 13.97 1.66 -31.50
C HIS A 423 13.09 1.87 -32.74
N THR A 424 12.81 3.12 -33.10
CA THR A 424 12.03 3.43 -34.28
C THR A 424 12.92 3.29 -35.53
N ALA A 425 12.78 2.15 -36.20
CA ALA A 425 13.49 1.84 -37.44
C ALA A 425 13.31 2.88 -38.58
N ASN A 426 12.51 3.92 -38.37
CA ASN A 426 12.05 4.88 -39.36
C ASN A 426 12.34 6.34 -38.98
N TYR A 427 13.54 6.63 -38.43
CA TYR A 427 13.99 8.01 -38.47
C TYR A 427 14.14 8.44 -39.94
N SER A 428 13.37 9.40 -40.35
CA SER A 428 13.57 10.02 -41.68
C SER A 428 14.94 10.67 -41.77
N THR A 429 15.47 10.83 -42.97
CA THR A 429 16.74 11.54 -43.18
C THR A 429 16.74 12.94 -42.56
N ALA A 430 15.58 13.61 -42.56
CA ALA A 430 15.40 14.92 -41.92
C ALA A 430 15.57 14.87 -40.39
N GLN A 431 15.03 13.82 -39.72
CA GLN A 431 15.20 13.65 -38.29
C GLN A 431 16.64 13.36 -37.91
N PHE A 432 17.36 12.52 -38.67
CA PHE A 432 18.78 12.29 -38.42
C PHE A 432 19.62 13.57 -38.61
N ARG A 433 19.33 14.37 -39.63
CA ARG A 433 19.99 15.69 -39.81
C ARG A 433 19.72 16.60 -38.61
N GLY A 434 18.50 16.64 -38.11
CA GLY A 434 18.15 17.42 -36.92
C GLY A 434 18.95 17.01 -35.70
N ILE A 435 19.01 15.71 -35.39
CA ILE A 435 19.78 15.14 -34.28
C ILE A 435 21.29 15.42 -34.46
N GLY A 436 21.85 15.18 -35.64
CA GLY A 436 23.24 15.43 -35.92
C GLY A 436 23.61 16.91 -35.81
N ASN A 437 22.77 17.84 -36.28
CA ASN A 437 22.99 19.27 -36.12
C ASN A 437 22.95 19.71 -34.65
N MET A 438 22.06 19.15 -33.85
CA MET A 438 22.05 19.38 -32.40
C MET A 438 23.33 18.89 -31.74
N LEU A 439 23.79 17.67 -32.07
CA LEU A 439 25.05 17.13 -31.57
C LEU A 439 26.23 18.02 -31.96
N LYS A 440 26.29 18.49 -33.22
CA LYS A 440 27.31 19.40 -33.73
C LYS A 440 27.32 20.76 -33.03
N SER A 441 26.15 21.22 -32.54
CA SER A 441 26.02 22.47 -31.78
C SER A 441 26.26 22.30 -30.26
N GLY A 442 26.78 21.16 -29.81
CA GLY A 442 27.11 20.93 -28.41
C GLY A 442 25.95 20.35 -27.56
N THR A 443 24.96 19.73 -28.21
CA THR A 443 23.92 18.99 -27.48
C THR A 443 24.38 17.57 -27.16
N THR A 444 24.30 17.14 -25.91
CA THR A 444 24.54 15.74 -25.55
C THR A 444 23.35 14.87 -25.97
N LEU A 445 23.62 13.74 -26.63
CA LEU A 445 22.57 12.77 -26.93
C LEU A 445 22.59 11.62 -25.92
N ALA A 446 21.45 11.34 -25.32
CA ALA A 446 21.21 10.15 -24.52
C ALA A 446 20.35 9.17 -25.32
N LEU A 447 20.96 8.08 -25.81
CA LEU A 447 20.28 7.12 -26.68
C LEU A 447 19.83 5.89 -25.89
N TYR A 448 18.51 5.65 -25.91
CA TYR A 448 17.88 4.49 -25.31
C TYR A 448 17.53 3.44 -26.37
N MET A 449 17.58 2.16 -26.00
CA MET A 449 17.23 1.03 -26.86
C MET A 449 18.01 1.03 -28.20
N ALA A 450 19.24 1.56 -28.20
CA ALA A 450 20.02 1.78 -29.39
C ALA A 450 20.84 0.56 -29.85
N SER A 451 21.10 -0.43 -28.97
CA SER A 451 22.07 -1.51 -29.22
C SER A 451 21.85 -2.24 -30.55
N LYS A 452 20.63 -2.56 -30.94
CA LYS A 452 20.30 -3.21 -32.21
C LYS A 452 20.34 -2.28 -33.43
N SER A 453 20.20 -0.98 -33.21
CA SER A 453 20.08 0.04 -34.27
C SER A 453 21.35 0.85 -34.42
N LEU A 454 22.33 0.69 -33.54
CA LEU A 454 23.55 1.46 -33.45
C LEU A 454 24.31 1.43 -34.79
N ALA A 455 24.49 0.24 -35.38
CA ALA A 455 25.16 0.05 -36.65
C ALA A 455 24.53 0.85 -37.82
N LYS A 456 23.23 1.15 -37.76
CA LYS A 456 22.52 1.96 -38.75
C LYS A 456 22.56 3.45 -38.42
N MET A 457 22.69 3.81 -37.15
CA MET A 457 22.68 5.21 -36.69
C MET A 457 24.05 5.86 -36.82
N ILE A 458 25.12 5.19 -36.44
CA ILE A 458 26.47 5.73 -36.39
C ILE A 458 26.93 6.32 -37.74
N PRO A 459 26.83 5.61 -38.88
CA PRO A 459 27.26 6.17 -40.17
C PRO A 459 26.53 7.46 -40.54
N LYS A 460 25.22 7.53 -40.22
CA LYS A 460 24.40 8.73 -40.51
C LYS A 460 24.77 9.91 -39.60
N LEU A 461 25.09 9.66 -38.32
CA LEU A 461 25.55 10.71 -37.42
C LEU A 461 26.92 11.25 -37.89
N ILE A 462 27.85 10.37 -38.29
CA ILE A 462 29.17 10.75 -38.85
C ILE A 462 28.99 11.61 -40.10
N GLU A 463 28.13 11.18 -41.05
CA GLU A 463 27.82 11.94 -42.27
C GLU A 463 27.34 13.37 -41.96
N VAL A 464 26.43 13.53 -41.01
CA VAL A 464 25.88 14.86 -40.65
C VAL A 464 26.88 15.70 -39.86
N CYS A 465 27.62 15.09 -38.93
CA CYS A 465 28.59 15.78 -38.09
C CYS A 465 29.90 16.10 -38.82
N GLY A 466 30.26 15.33 -39.86
CA GLY A 466 31.47 15.48 -40.64
C GLY A 466 32.74 15.00 -39.94
N THR A 467 32.64 14.22 -38.86
CA THR A 467 33.77 13.67 -38.11
C THR A 467 33.39 12.38 -37.38
N GLU A 468 34.35 11.47 -37.25
CA GLU A 468 34.28 10.20 -36.54
C GLU A 468 34.72 10.33 -35.07
N ASP A 469 35.36 11.46 -34.70
CA ASP A 469 36.02 11.65 -33.39
C ASP A 469 35.06 12.05 -32.26
N ILE A 470 33.75 12.12 -32.53
CA ILE A 470 32.77 12.46 -31.50
C ILE A 470 32.74 11.37 -30.42
N PRO A 471 32.92 11.74 -29.14
CA PRO A 471 32.93 10.78 -28.06
C PRO A 471 31.55 10.13 -27.88
N ILE A 472 31.58 8.84 -27.60
CA ILE A 472 30.42 8.05 -27.24
C ILE A 472 30.78 7.13 -26.09
N ASN A 473 29.92 7.09 -25.08
CA ASN A 473 30.03 6.20 -23.94
C ASN A 473 28.86 5.22 -23.96
N ALA A 474 29.14 3.93 -23.93
CA ALA A 474 28.17 2.88 -23.81
C ALA A 474 28.21 2.36 -22.37
N ILE A 475 27.08 2.44 -21.65
CA ILE A 475 26.99 2.07 -20.24
C ILE A 475 25.97 0.93 -20.10
N SER A 476 26.45 -0.22 -19.65
CA SER A 476 25.68 -1.44 -19.39
C SER A 476 25.27 -1.49 -17.92
N ASN A 477 24.09 -2.01 -17.62
CA ASN A 477 23.59 -2.30 -16.27
C ASN A 477 23.77 -1.14 -15.28
N VAL A 478 23.39 0.07 -15.70
CA VAL A 478 23.56 1.31 -14.94
C VAL A 478 23.08 1.14 -13.48
N SER A 479 23.94 1.58 -12.56
CA SER A 479 23.74 1.54 -11.09
C SER A 479 23.58 0.14 -10.49
N ARG A 480 24.00 -0.90 -11.18
CA ARG A 480 24.05 -2.27 -10.66
C ARG A 480 25.50 -2.67 -10.37
N GLU A 481 25.69 -3.77 -9.62
CA GLU A 481 27.04 -4.27 -9.29
C GLU A 481 27.89 -4.60 -10.52
N ASP A 482 27.25 -4.98 -11.62
CA ASP A 482 27.85 -5.32 -12.90
C ASP A 482 27.81 -4.16 -13.93
N GLU A 483 27.78 -2.91 -13.44
CA GLU A 483 27.86 -1.72 -14.30
C GLU A 483 29.21 -1.67 -15.06
N VAL A 484 29.13 -1.54 -16.40
CA VAL A 484 30.31 -1.48 -17.25
C VAL A 484 30.24 -0.24 -18.12
N LEU A 485 31.36 0.54 -18.16
CA LEU A 485 31.57 1.65 -19.06
C LEU A 485 32.49 1.25 -20.20
N LEU A 486 32.08 1.49 -21.45
CA LEU A 486 32.89 1.45 -22.64
C LEU A 486 32.90 2.84 -23.27
N SER A 487 34.02 3.56 -23.13
CA SER A 487 34.26 4.88 -23.79
C SER A 487 34.95 4.70 -25.13
N SER A 488 34.43 5.36 -26.17
CA SER A 488 34.91 5.24 -27.53
C SER A 488 34.63 6.52 -28.35
N THR A 489 34.79 6.46 -29.66
CA THR A 489 34.33 7.47 -30.63
C THR A 489 33.29 6.88 -31.57
N LEU A 490 32.52 7.72 -32.27
CA LEU A 490 31.53 7.24 -33.24
C LEU A 490 32.17 6.31 -34.28
N GLY A 491 33.43 6.57 -34.71
CA GLY A 491 34.13 5.73 -35.67
C GLY A 491 34.50 4.35 -35.16
N ASN A 492 34.78 4.21 -33.86
CA ASN A 492 35.35 2.98 -33.29
C ASN A 492 34.34 2.15 -32.48
N ILE A 493 33.23 2.73 -32.02
CA ILE A 493 32.31 2.10 -31.04
C ILE A 493 31.78 0.72 -31.47
N GLN A 494 31.58 0.48 -32.77
CA GLN A 494 31.06 -0.80 -33.24
C GLN A 494 32.11 -1.92 -33.06
N ASP A 495 33.35 -1.64 -33.42
CA ASP A 495 34.45 -2.60 -33.25
C ASP A 495 34.79 -2.80 -31.78
N ASP A 496 34.69 -1.77 -30.97
CA ASP A 496 34.96 -1.87 -29.54
C ASP A 496 33.88 -2.67 -28.79
N ILE A 497 32.60 -2.57 -29.18
CA ILE A 497 31.52 -3.43 -28.64
C ILE A 497 31.72 -4.90 -29.08
N ILE A 498 32.26 -5.16 -30.25
CA ILE A 498 32.58 -6.55 -30.69
C ILE A 498 33.70 -7.13 -29.83
N LYS A 499 34.72 -6.34 -29.52
CA LYS A 499 35.83 -6.75 -28.63
C LYS A 499 35.43 -6.88 -27.18
N THR A 500 34.53 -6.01 -26.72
CA THR A 500 34.05 -5.96 -25.33
C THR A 500 32.51 -6.00 -25.33
N PRO A 501 31.90 -7.19 -25.43
CA PRO A 501 30.44 -7.32 -25.47
C PRO A 501 29.78 -6.81 -24.19
N LEU A 502 28.77 -5.96 -24.35
CA LEU A 502 28.04 -5.35 -23.26
C LEU A 502 26.73 -6.12 -23.00
N GLN A 503 26.45 -6.39 -21.73
CA GLN A 503 25.17 -6.97 -21.33
C GLN A 503 24.05 -5.92 -21.39
N MET A 504 22.85 -6.36 -21.73
CA MET A 504 21.65 -5.51 -21.74
C MET A 504 21.09 -5.34 -20.34
N PRO A 505 20.53 -4.19 -19.98
CA PRO A 505 20.28 -2.99 -20.80
C PRO A 505 21.51 -2.09 -20.96
N VAL A 506 21.59 -1.39 -22.09
CA VAL A 506 22.66 -0.42 -22.39
C VAL A 506 22.06 0.95 -22.72
N VAL A 507 22.63 2.02 -22.15
CA VAL A 507 22.38 3.42 -22.53
C VAL A 507 23.65 4.02 -23.14
N PHE A 508 23.49 4.89 -24.13
CA PHE A 508 24.62 5.57 -24.78
C PHE A 508 24.56 7.07 -24.52
N LEU A 509 25.69 7.66 -24.14
CA LEU A 509 25.87 9.11 -24.00
C LEU A 509 26.84 9.57 -25.06
N VAL A 510 26.39 10.42 -26.00
CA VAL A 510 27.17 10.88 -27.17
C VAL A 510 27.45 12.37 -27.07
N GLY A 511 28.65 12.78 -27.41
CA GLY A 511 29.09 14.18 -27.41
C GLY A 511 29.78 14.62 -26.11
N VAL A 512 29.96 13.73 -25.15
CA VAL A 512 30.55 14.03 -23.83
C VAL A 512 31.59 12.98 -23.44
N LYS A 513 32.50 13.37 -22.54
CA LYS A 513 33.56 12.48 -22.00
C LYS A 513 33.49 12.43 -20.49
N PRO A 514 33.91 11.32 -19.85
CA PRO A 514 34.12 11.28 -18.40
C PRO A 514 35.13 12.34 -17.95
N ILE A 515 34.90 12.93 -16.79
CA ILE A 515 35.90 13.75 -16.11
C ILE A 515 37.03 12.81 -15.67
N LYS A 516 38.27 13.13 -16.04
CA LYS A 516 39.45 12.34 -15.68
C LYS A 516 39.83 12.60 -14.21
#